data_e2d3fd7f16ae34bbc05fdbf7d2a8eec2
#
_entry.id   e2d3fd7f16ae34bbc05fdbf7d2a8eec2
#
_cell.length_a   1.000
_cell.length_b   1.000
_cell.length_c   1.000
_cell.angle_alpha   90.00
_cell.angle_beta   90.00
_cell.angle_gamma   90.00
#
_symmetry.space_group_name_H-M   'P 1'
#
loop_
_entity.id
_entity.type
_entity.pdbx_description
1 polymer ?
#
loop_
_entity_poly.entity_id
_entity_poly.type
_entity_poly.pdbx_seq_one_letter_code
_entity_poly.pdbx_strand_id
1 'polypeptide(L)'
;MTAIATLNTIAIDVVGHYGQTAKNLFAAYRAGTERAVNAFSDRYEQLVERQPLPWINSEIKASLVASQQRVARRVVDSTTRFTKIANSAVDRISGRTVKGIEAFGEQTAWANDMFVVGAFRKINLPAAKLSLQIAGGVDEASRRLSRRMAVTAVGKPTRTAKKSITRARGATRAV
;
A
#
# COMPACT_ATOMS: atom_id res chain seq x y z
N MET A 1 34.64 -5.77 13.17
CA MET A 1 33.27 -6.31 13.15
C MET A 1 33.33 -7.81 12.91
N THR A 2 32.73 -8.60 13.78
CA THR A 2 32.70 -10.06 13.65
C THR A 2 31.75 -10.52 12.55
N ALA A 3 31.96 -11.71 11.98
CA ALA A 3 31.16 -12.21 10.86
C ALA A 3 29.71 -12.49 11.23
N ILE A 4 29.47 -12.94 12.45
CA ILE A 4 28.12 -13.20 12.97
C ILE A 4 27.38 -11.87 13.13
N ALA A 5 28.03 -10.81 13.64
CA ALA A 5 27.44 -9.48 13.69
C ALA A 5 27.02 -8.98 12.28
N THR A 6 27.83 -9.25 11.26
CA THR A 6 27.52 -8.87 9.88
C THR A 6 26.33 -9.67 9.32
N LEU A 7 26.26 -10.98 9.58
CA LEU A 7 25.12 -11.82 9.14
C LEU A 7 23.82 -11.44 9.84
N ASN A 8 23.88 -11.17 11.14
CA ASN A 8 22.71 -10.71 11.90
C ASN A 8 22.20 -9.37 11.37
N THR A 9 23.10 -8.42 11.12
CA THR A 9 22.72 -7.12 10.52
C THR A 9 22.03 -7.33 9.18
N ILE A 10 22.60 -8.16 8.29
CA ILE A 10 22.00 -8.45 6.99
C ILE A 10 20.62 -9.11 7.16
N ALA A 11 20.47 -10.05 8.08
CA ALA A 11 19.20 -10.72 8.34
C ALA A 11 18.13 -9.73 8.86
N ILE A 12 18.50 -8.83 9.76
CA ILE A 12 17.62 -7.76 10.26
C ILE A 12 17.19 -6.84 9.12
N ASP A 13 18.10 -6.41 8.27
CA ASP A 13 17.82 -5.55 7.13
C ASP A 13 16.87 -6.24 6.13
N VAL A 14 17.08 -7.53 5.87
CA VAL A 14 16.19 -8.33 5.00
C VAL A 14 14.76 -8.37 5.59
N VAL A 15 14.62 -8.64 6.88
CA VAL A 15 13.32 -8.64 7.57
C VAL A 15 12.68 -7.26 7.49
N GLY A 16 13.45 -6.19 7.68
CA GLY A 16 12.99 -4.81 7.55
C GLY A 16 12.45 -4.49 6.16
N HIS A 17 13.18 -4.87 5.11
CA HIS A 17 12.76 -4.67 3.72
C HIS A 17 11.47 -5.44 3.38
N TYR A 18 11.34 -6.70 3.80
CA TYR A 18 10.11 -7.46 3.58
C TYR A 18 8.93 -6.89 4.37
N GLY A 19 9.15 -6.44 5.60
CA GLY A 19 8.13 -5.75 6.40
C GLY A 19 7.65 -4.48 5.70
N GLN A 20 8.57 -3.67 5.19
CA GLN A 20 8.23 -2.44 4.46
C GLN A 20 7.52 -2.74 3.13
N THR A 21 7.96 -3.77 2.40
CA THR A 21 7.29 -4.24 1.18
C THR A 21 5.83 -4.60 1.44
N ALA A 22 5.56 -5.38 2.50
CA ALA A 22 4.20 -5.76 2.88
C ALA A 22 3.33 -4.52 3.16
N LYS A 23 3.84 -3.55 3.91
CA LYS A 23 3.13 -2.28 4.18
C LYS A 23 2.83 -1.50 2.91
N ASN A 24 3.79 -1.41 1.99
CA ASN A 24 3.62 -0.74 0.71
C ASN A 24 2.54 -1.42 -0.15
N LEU A 25 2.48 -2.75 -0.15
CA LEU A 25 1.44 -3.51 -0.84
C LEU A 25 0.05 -3.28 -0.22
N PHE A 26 -0.06 -3.24 1.11
CA PHE A 26 -1.33 -2.90 1.77
C PHE A 26 -1.77 -1.47 1.47
N ALA A 27 -0.85 -0.53 1.42
CA ALA A 27 -1.15 0.85 1.02
C ALA A 27 -1.63 0.92 -0.45
N ALA A 28 -0.99 0.19 -1.36
CA ALA A 28 -1.40 0.09 -2.76
C ALA A 28 -2.78 -0.56 -2.91
N TYR A 29 -3.04 -1.64 -2.17
CA TYR A 29 -4.34 -2.31 -2.14
C TYR A 29 -5.45 -1.37 -1.67
N ARG A 30 -5.24 -0.66 -0.56
CA ARG A 30 -6.19 0.34 -0.05
C ARG A 30 -6.48 1.40 -1.09
N ALA A 31 -5.44 2.03 -1.66
CA ALA A 31 -5.60 3.05 -2.69
C ALA A 31 -6.32 2.53 -3.95
N GLY A 32 -6.07 1.28 -4.34
CA GLY A 32 -6.75 0.61 -5.44
C GLY A 32 -8.24 0.39 -5.15
N THR A 33 -8.58 -0.07 -3.96
CA THR A 33 -9.97 -0.28 -3.53
C THR A 33 -10.74 1.04 -3.46
N GLU A 34 -10.17 2.09 -2.85
CA GLU A 34 -10.79 3.42 -2.77
C GLU A 34 -11.12 3.96 -4.17
N ARG A 35 -10.23 3.77 -5.15
CA ARG A 35 -10.48 4.17 -6.55
C ARG A 35 -11.58 3.36 -7.21
N ALA A 36 -11.52 2.04 -7.08
CA ALA A 36 -12.51 1.18 -7.68
C ALA A 36 -13.91 1.51 -7.16
N VAL A 37 -14.03 1.74 -5.85
CA VAL A 37 -15.28 2.13 -5.19
C VAL A 37 -15.74 3.50 -5.68
N ASN A 38 -14.89 4.50 -5.74
CA ASN A 38 -15.24 5.84 -6.21
C ASN A 38 -15.65 5.82 -7.68
N ALA A 39 -14.87 5.17 -8.55
CA ALA A 39 -15.19 5.05 -9.97
C ALA A 39 -16.51 4.31 -10.22
N PHE A 40 -16.82 3.31 -9.40
CA PHE A 40 -18.09 2.61 -9.45
C PHE A 40 -19.23 3.52 -8.99
N SER A 41 -19.04 4.26 -7.89
CA SER A 41 -20.03 5.20 -7.36
C SER A 41 -20.39 6.28 -8.39
N ASP A 42 -19.38 6.90 -8.99
CA ASP A 42 -19.57 7.95 -10.00
C ASP A 42 -20.34 7.43 -11.23
N ARG A 43 -20.02 6.21 -11.67
CA ARG A 43 -20.72 5.57 -12.79
C ARG A 43 -22.16 5.20 -12.43
N TYR A 44 -22.38 4.69 -11.23
CA TYR A 44 -23.71 4.32 -10.76
C TYR A 44 -24.61 5.55 -10.67
N GLU A 45 -24.12 6.64 -10.07
CA GLU A 45 -24.84 7.91 -10.00
C GLU A 45 -25.23 8.43 -11.40
N GLN A 46 -24.26 8.46 -12.32
CA GLN A 46 -24.51 8.84 -13.71
C GLN A 46 -25.56 7.96 -14.41
N LEU A 47 -25.57 6.65 -14.15
CA LEU A 47 -26.54 5.73 -14.72
C LEU A 47 -27.94 5.99 -14.15
N VAL A 48 -28.07 6.19 -12.85
CA VAL A 48 -29.36 6.44 -12.18
C VAL A 48 -29.94 7.80 -12.59
N GLU A 49 -29.10 8.83 -12.76
CA GLU A 49 -29.54 10.16 -13.18
C GLU A 49 -29.95 10.23 -14.65
N ARG A 50 -29.16 9.59 -15.53
CA ARG A 50 -29.35 9.73 -17.00
C ARG A 50 -30.44 8.85 -17.57
N GLN A 51 -30.80 7.75 -16.91
CA GLN A 51 -31.83 6.89 -17.43
C GLN A 51 -33.25 7.48 -17.13
N PRO A 52 -34.06 7.73 -18.16
CA PRO A 52 -35.44 8.06 -17.97
C PRO A 52 -36.20 6.80 -17.54
N LEU A 53 -36.19 6.54 -16.26
CA LEU A 53 -36.96 5.42 -15.67
C LEU A 53 -38.35 5.99 -15.31
N PRO A 54 -39.38 5.79 -16.14
CA PRO A 54 -40.68 6.44 -15.97
C PRO A 54 -41.43 6.01 -14.69
N TRP A 55 -40.98 4.93 -14.09
CA TRP A 55 -41.55 4.35 -12.85
C TRP A 55 -40.84 4.78 -11.56
N ILE A 56 -39.71 5.45 -11.66
CA ILE A 56 -38.87 5.83 -10.51
C ILE A 56 -38.89 7.35 -10.38
N ASN A 57 -39.55 7.84 -9.33
CA ASN A 57 -39.54 9.25 -9.01
C ASN A 57 -38.17 9.70 -8.46
N SER A 58 -37.95 11.01 -8.38
CA SER A 58 -36.65 11.59 -7.93
C SER A 58 -36.26 11.15 -6.52
N GLU A 59 -37.23 10.90 -5.64
CA GLU A 59 -36.99 10.49 -4.26
C GLU A 59 -36.40 9.06 -4.19
N ILE A 60 -36.94 8.13 -4.99
CA ILE A 60 -36.43 6.77 -5.09
C ILE A 60 -35.01 6.77 -5.69
N LYS A 61 -34.75 7.58 -6.70
CA LYS A 61 -33.39 7.75 -7.28
C LYS A 61 -32.39 8.22 -6.22
N ALA A 62 -32.75 9.25 -5.47
CA ALA A 62 -31.91 9.77 -4.38
C ALA A 62 -31.65 8.71 -3.29
N SER A 63 -32.66 7.92 -2.93
CA SER A 63 -32.54 6.83 -1.97
C SER A 63 -31.61 5.72 -2.45
N LEU A 64 -31.65 5.36 -3.74
CA LEU A 64 -30.76 4.37 -4.35
C LEU A 64 -29.30 4.85 -4.33
N VAL A 65 -29.04 6.09 -4.74
CA VAL A 65 -27.70 6.69 -4.70
C VAL A 65 -27.19 6.76 -3.26
N ALA A 66 -28.01 7.21 -2.30
CA ALA A 66 -27.63 7.27 -0.90
C ALA A 66 -27.33 5.89 -0.28
N SER A 67 -28.08 4.86 -0.67
CA SER A 67 -27.82 3.48 -0.21
C SER A 67 -26.51 2.94 -0.76
N GLN A 68 -26.25 3.16 -2.04
CA GLN A 68 -25.00 2.77 -2.69
C GLN A 68 -23.79 3.49 -2.07
N GLN A 69 -23.90 4.79 -1.81
CA GLN A 69 -22.83 5.56 -1.14
C GLN A 69 -22.55 5.04 0.28
N ARG A 70 -23.58 4.60 1.02
CA ARG A 70 -23.39 3.96 2.34
C ARG A 70 -22.63 2.65 2.23
N VAL A 71 -22.92 1.81 1.24
CA VAL A 71 -22.18 0.58 0.99
C VAL A 71 -20.73 0.90 0.60
N ALA A 72 -20.53 1.84 -0.31
CA ALA A 72 -19.20 2.30 -0.74
C ALA A 72 -18.33 2.74 0.46
N ARG A 73 -18.88 3.58 1.33
CA ARG A 73 -18.16 4.01 2.57
C ARG A 73 -17.81 2.83 3.46
N ARG A 74 -18.72 1.87 3.67
CA ARG A 74 -18.43 0.67 4.48
C ARG A 74 -17.29 -0.16 3.90
N VAL A 75 -17.22 -0.32 2.59
CA VAL A 75 -16.12 -1.04 1.92
C VAL A 75 -14.79 -0.32 2.15
N VAL A 76 -14.73 0.99 1.96
CA VAL A 76 -13.53 1.79 2.20
C VAL A 76 -13.10 1.73 3.68
N ASP A 77 -14.03 1.88 4.60
CA ASP A 77 -13.77 1.81 6.05
C ASP A 77 -13.24 0.43 6.46
N SER A 78 -13.85 -0.64 5.95
CA SER A 78 -13.40 -2.00 6.25
C SER A 78 -12.00 -2.27 5.67
N THR A 79 -11.70 -1.80 4.47
CA THR A 79 -10.37 -1.89 3.86
C THR A 79 -9.34 -1.11 4.67
N THR A 80 -9.70 0.07 5.17
CA THR A 80 -8.84 0.88 6.03
C THR A 80 -8.55 0.20 7.36
N ARG A 81 -9.56 -0.40 8.00
CA ARG A 81 -9.37 -1.19 9.24
C ARG A 81 -8.50 -2.42 9.00
N PHE A 82 -8.77 -3.16 7.94
CA PHE A 82 -7.97 -4.32 7.55
C PHE A 82 -6.50 -3.95 7.36
N THR A 83 -6.20 -2.89 6.60
CA THR A 83 -4.82 -2.45 6.38
C THR A 83 -4.12 -2.00 7.65
N LYS A 84 -4.82 -1.37 8.59
CA LYS A 84 -4.26 -1.03 9.91
C LYS A 84 -3.89 -2.29 10.71
N ILE A 85 -4.79 -3.28 10.77
CA ILE A 85 -4.54 -4.55 11.46
C ILE A 85 -3.37 -5.30 10.82
N ALA A 86 -3.37 -5.38 9.48
CA ALA A 86 -2.30 -6.04 8.73
C ALA A 86 -0.94 -5.38 8.96
N ASN A 87 -0.86 -4.05 8.94
CA ASN A 87 0.38 -3.32 9.23
C ASN A 87 0.85 -3.58 10.67
N SER A 88 -0.05 -3.57 11.66
CA SER A 88 0.30 -3.90 13.05
C SER A 88 0.79 -5.34 13.20
N ALA A 89 0.22 -6.29 12.45
CA ALA A 89 0.68 -7.67 12.44
C ALA A 89 2.09 -7.79 11.84
N VAL A 90 2.35 -7.10 10.72
CA VAL A 90 3.70 -7.02 10.12
C VAL A 90 4.70 -6.47 11.12
N ASP A 91 4.38 -5.38 11.81
CA ASP A 91 5.28 -4.78 12.81
C ASP A 91 5.59 -5.74 13.96
N ARG A 92 4.58 -6.46 14.46
CA ARG A 92 4.77 -7.45 15.52
C ARG A 92 5.64 -8.63 15.06
N ILE A 93 5.37 -9.15 13.87
CA ILE A 93 6.14 -10.28 13.31
C ILE A 93 7.58 -9.84 13.07
N SER A 94 7.80 -8.74 12.37
CA SER A 94 9.14 -8.21 12.10
C SER A 94 9.90 -7.93 13.39
N GLY A 95 9.27 -7.27 14.37
CA GLY A 95 9.92 -6.99 15.65
C GLY A 95 10.26 -8.23 16.47
N ARG A 96 9.41 -9.26 16.43
CA ARG A 96 9.74 -10.56 17.09
C ARG A 96 10.88 -11.29 16.37
N THR A 97 10.88 -11.27 15.04
CA THR A 97 11.92 -11.89 14.24
C THR A 97 13.27 -11.20 14.46
N VAL A 98 13.29 -9.87 14.47
CA VAL A 98 14.52 -9.09 14.76
C VAL A 98 15.05 -9.43 16.15
N LYS A 99 14.22 -9.40 17.20
CA LYS A 99 14.62 -9.79 18.54
C LYS A 99 15.16 -11.22 18.62
N GLY A 100 14.55 -12.16 17.87
CA GLY A 100 15.04 -13.54 17.78
C GLY A 100 16.42 -13.62 17.13
N ILE A 101 16.68 -12.85 16.07
CA ILE A 101 17.99 -12.78 15.41
C ILE A 101 19.03 -12.17 16.34
N GLU A 102 18.70 -11.11 17.06
CA GLU A 102 19.59 -10.46 18.04
C GLU A 102 19.96 -11.43 19.17
N ALA A 103 18.97 -12.08 19.80
CA ALA A 103 19.19 -13.05 20.86
C ALA A 103 20.03 -14.26 20.38
N PHE A 104 19.79 -14.75 19.16
CA PHE A 104 20.60 -15.80 18.56
C PHE A 104 22.05 -15.34 18.35
N GLY A 105 22.24 -14.10 17.89
CA GLY A 105 23.56 -13.49 17.72
C GLY A 105 24.33 -13.39 19.02
N GLU A 106 23.68 -12.99 20.10
CA GLU A 106 24.29 -12.93 21.45
C GLU A 106 24.68 -14.34 21.96
N GLN A 107 23.76 -15.30 21.79
CA GLN A 107 24.02 -16.69 22.24
C GLN A 107 25.16 -17.38 21.47
N THR A 108 25.36 -16.98 20.20
CA THR A 108 26.41 -17.57 19.33
C THR A 108 27.68 -16.76 19.26
N ALA A 109 27.77 -15.63 19.98
CA ALA A 109 28.95 -14.75 19.96
C ALA A 109 30.25 -15.47 20.34
N TRP A 110 30.19 -16.45 21.26
CA TRP A 110 31.32 -17.27 21.66
C TRP A 110 31.89 -18.17 20.55
N ALA A 111 31.04 -18.53 19.56
CA ALA A 111 31.44 -19.39 18.45
C ALA A 111 32.22 -18.65 17.34
N ASN A 112 32.33 -17.31 17.43
CA ASN A 112 33.02 -16.50 16.41
C ASN A 112 34.51 -16.92 16.20
N ASP A 113 35.14 -17.46 17.22
CA ASP A 113 36.57 -17.84 17.19
C ASP A 113 36.79 -19.28 16.70
N MET A 114 35.73 -20.03 16.43
CA MET A 114 35.84 -21.41 15.93
C MET A 114 36.12 -21.45 14.44
N PHE A 115 37.09 -22.32 14.03
CA PHE A 115 37.50 -22.54 12.63
C PHE A 115 36.31 -22.86 11.67
N VAL A 116 35.30 -23.58 12.18
CA VAL A 116 34.09 -23.94 11.43
C VAL A 116 33.31 -22.70 10.98
N VAL A 117 33.29 -21.62 11.77
CA VAL A 117 32.63 -20.35 11.43
C VAL A 117 33.30 -19.67 10.24
N GLY A 118 34.60 -19.81 10.07
CA GLY A 118 35.34 -19.28 8.92
C GLY A 118 34.92 -19.90 7.58
N ALA A 119 34.66 -21.21 7.55
CA ALA A 119 34.20 -21.92 6.35
C ALA A 119 32.73 -21.59 6.05
N PHE A 120 31.89 -21.54 7.08
CA PHE A 120 30.47 -21.15 6.95
C PHE A 120 30.30 -19.72 6.42
N ARG A 121 31.21 -18.83 6.80
CA ARG A 121 31.26 -17.43 6.38
C ARG A 121 31.47 -17.27 4.87
N LYS A 122 32.39 -18.06 4.28
CA LYS A 122 32.70 -17.97 2.85
C LYS A 122 31.53 -18.34 1.96
N ILE A 123 30.65 -19.21 2.44
CA ILE A 123 29.50 -19.72 1.67
C ILE A 123 28.25 -18.86 1.91
N ASN A 124 27.96 -18.49 3.16
CA ASN A 124 26.68 -17.84 3.51
C ASN A 124 26.69 -16.31 3.36
N LEU A 125 27.84 -15.64 3.48
CA LEU A 125 27.89 -14.19 3.36
C LEU A 125 27.52 -13.68 1.95
N PRO A 126 27.98 -14.30 0.85
CA PRO A 126 27.51 -13.92 -0.50
C PRO A 126 26.02 -14.15 -0.71
N ALA A 127 25.48 -15.28 -0.21
CA ALA A 127 24.07 -15.59 -0.30
C ALA A 127 23.20 -14.60 0.51
N ALA A 128 23.65 -14.23 1.71
CA ALA A 128 22.98 -13.23 2.54
C ALA A 128 22.97 -11.84 1.86
N LYS A 129 24.09 -11.42 1.26
CA LYS A 129 24.16 -10.16 0.51
C LYS A 129 23.25 -10.16 -0.70
N LEU A 130 23.16 -11.28 -1.44
CA LEU A 130 22.24 -11.43 -2.55
C LEU A 130 20.78 -11.33 -2.08
N SER A 131 20.44 -11.98 -0.96
CA SER A 131 19.10 -11.89 -0.36
C SER A 131 18.74 -10.45 0.02
N LEU A 132 19.69 -9.69 0.56
CA LEU A 132 19.49 -8.28 0.88
C LEU A 132 19.26 -7.43 -0.39
N GLN A 133 20.02 -7.67 -1.46
CA GLN A 133 19.82 -6.98 -2.74
C GLN A 133 18.42 -7.27 -3.34
N ILE A 134 17.99 -8.52 -3.29
CA ILE A 134 16.67 -8.92 -3.75
C ILE A 134 15.59 -8.24 -2.89
N ALA A 135 15.71 -8.31 -1.56
CA ALA A 135 14.75 -7.70 -0.65
C ALA A 135 14.66 -6.17 -0.86
N GLY A 136 15.79 -5.48 -1.03
CA GLY A 136 15.85 -4.06 -1.36
C GLY A 136 15.21 -3.74 -2.70
N GLY A 137 15.44 -4.55 -3.73
CA GLY A 137 14.81 -4.39 -5.04
C GLY A 137 13.28 -4.55 -4.99
N VAL A 138 12.78 -5.54 -4.24
CA VAL A 138 11.35 -5.75 -4.05
C VAL A 138 10.71 -4.61 -3.26
N ASP A 139 11.38 -4.10 -2.21
CA ASP A 139 10.90 -2.94 -1.45
C ASP A 139 10.80 -1.70 -2.34
N GLU A 140 11.83 -1.39 -3.13
CA GLU A 140 11.81 -0.25 -4.06
C GLU A 140 10.71 -0.39 -5.12
N ALA A 141 10.52 -1.58 -5.69
CA ALA A 141 9.44 -1.84 -6.64
C ALA A 141 8.07 -1.64 -5.99
N SER A 142 7.87 -2.11 -4.76
CA SER A 142 6.63 -1.95 -4.00
C SER A 142 6.34 -0.47 -3.66
N ARG A 143 7.37 0.31 -3.31
CA ARG A 143 7.27 1.76 -3.11
C ARG A 143 6.86 2.50 -4.39
N ARG A 144 7.45 2.14 -5.53
CA ARG A 144 7.06 2.71 -6.83
C ARG A 144 5.61 2.40 -7.17
N LEU A 145 5.18 1.17 -6.92
CA LEU A 145 3.80 0.75 -7.13
C LEU A 145 2.84 1.55 -6.24
N SER A 146 3.10 1.64 -4.93
CA SER A 146 2.24 2.37 -4.00
C SER A 146 2.15 3.86 -4.34
N ARG A 147 3.27 4.50 -4.74
CA ARG A 147 3.27 5.89 -5.20
C ARG A 147 2.45 6.08 -6.48
N ARG A 148 2.59 5.20 -7.48
CA ARG A 148 1.78 5.26 -8.70
C ARG A 148 0.29 5.11 -8.38
N MET A 149 -0.03 4.20 -7.48
CA MET A 149 -1.39 4.00 -7.02
C MET A 149 -1.91 5.22 -6.22
N ALA A 150 -1.12 5.93 -5.45
CA ALA A 150 -1.50 7.14 -4.73
C ALA A 150 -1.66 8.37 -5.66
N VAL A 151 -0.71 8.61 -6.56
CA VAL A 151 -0.72 9.78 -7.47
C VAL A 151 -1.90 9.76 -8.44
N THR A 152 -2.28 8.61 -8.95
CA THR A 152 -3.48 8.48 -9.79
C THR A 152 -4.80 8.61 -8.98
N ALA A 153 -4.74 8.61 -7.63
CA ALA A 153 -5.90 8.86 -6.77
C ALA A 153 -6.26 10.35 -6.67
N VAL A 154 -5.26 11.24 -6.79
CA VAL A 154 -5.49 12.68 -6.95
C VAL A 154 -5.87 12.89 -8.42
N GLY A 155 -7.17 12.77 -8.71
CA GLY A 155 -7.73 12.75 -10.07
C GLY A 155 -7.22 13.92 -10.92
N LYS A 156 -6.92 13.63 -12.20
CA LYS A 156 -6.95 14.65 -13.24
C LYS A 156 -8.31 15.36 -13.13
N PRO A 157 -8.34 16.71 -13.01
CA PRO A 157 -9.60 17.43 -13.00
C PRO A 157 -10.37 17.02 -14.25
N THR A 158 -11.54 16.47 -14.04
CA THR A 158 -12.40 15.99 -15.12
C THR A 158 -12.61 17.13 -16.12
N ARG A 159 -12.50 16.83 -17.38
CA ARG A 159 -12.62 17.77 -18.54
C ARG A 159 -13.89 18.61 -18.49
N THR A 160 -14.89 18.22 -17.70
CA THR A 160 -16.13 18.90 -17.39
C THR A 160 -15.95 20.15 -16.52
N ALA A 161 -15.03 20.15 -15.53
CA ALA A 161 -14.78 21.35 -14.71
C ALA A 161 -14.15 22.49 -15.50
N LYS A 162 -13.34 22.15 -16.53
CA LYS A 162 -12.71 23.16 -17.41
C LYS A 162 -13.73 23.83 -18.35
N LYS A 163 -14.81 23.12 -18.75
CA LYS A 163 -15.86 23.63 -19.65
C LYS A 163 -16.83 24.56 -18.93
N SER A 164 -17.08 24.36 -17.63
CA SER A 164 -17.94 25.24 -16.83
C SER A 164 -17.27 26.59 -16.50
N ILE A 165 -15.95 26.59 -16.24
CA ILE A 165 -15.21 27.84 -15.96
C ILE A 165 -15.07 28.69 -17.20
N THR A 166 -14.93 28.10 -18.40
CA THR A 166 -14.84 28.85 -19.67
C THR A 166 -16.21 29.45 -20.06
N ARG A 167 -17.30 28.78 -19.68
CA ARG A 167 -18.66 29.28 -19.95
C ARG A 167 -19.08 30.43 -19.03
N ALA A 168 -18.62 30.38 -17.73
CA ALA A 168 -18.84 31.46 -16.77
C ALA A 168 -18.07 32.75 -17.16
N ARG A 169 -16.85 32.62 -17.69
CA ARG A 169 -16.05 33.76 -18.15
C ARG A 169 -16.55 34.40 -19.45
N GLY A 170 -17.27 33.66 -20.29
CA GLY A 170 -17.87 34.18 -21.51
C GLY A 170 -19.14 35.01 -21.25
N ALA A 171 -19.88 34.72 -20.19
CA ALA A 171 -21.12 35.42 -19.86
C ALA A 171 -20.90 36.81 -19.21
N THR A 172 -19.72 37.05 -18.61
CA THR A 172 -19.41 38.34 -17.96
C THR A 172 -18.81 39.39 -18.88
N ARG A 173 -18.63 39.08 -20.18
CA ARG A 173 -18.04 40.00 -21.16
C ARG A 173 -19.02 40.58 -22.19
N ALA A 174 -20.30 40.34 -21.99
CA ALA A 174 -21.39 40.78 -22.88
C ALA A 174 -22.42 41.67 -22.13
N VAL A 175 -21.93 42.57 -21.26
CA VAL A 175 -22.71 43.70 -20.72
C VAL A 175 -21.84 44.95 -20.82
#